data_0551258235809bedd7747bd605212934
#
_entry.id   0551258235809bedd7747bd605212934
#
_cell.length_a   1.000
_cell.length_b   1.000
_cell.length_c   1.000
_cell.angle_alpha   90.00
_cell.angle_beta   90.00
_cell.angle_gamma   90.00
#
_symmetry.space_group_name_H-M   'P 1'
#
loop_
_entity.id
_entity.type
_entity.pdbx_description
1 polymer ?
#
loop_
_entity_poly.entity_id
_entity_poly.type
_entity_poly.pdbx_seq_one_letter_code
_entity_poly.pdbx_strand_id
1 'polypeptide(L)'
;MEWKSSLKLAAGGVALFALGAFTTAVAIGRVPVSVGVWANRSQIEQVVREYLLANPDIIVQMGNRLDAQQQSADQKARDDALFDIGGVNALLDPKVAYVVGPSDAKVVVAEFFDYRCPHCKASLGAVKSLMDSGIKVRVAFIERPILTPDSHLAALAAVASRKQEGKYLPFHHALMETTGEFTKERVLDIAKTVGLDVAQLEKDMADASVAESINQSTELANRLRFNGTPTFVINDQIIMGELRGEELQNMVRRLSG
;
A
#
# COMPACT_ATOMS: atom_id res chain seq x y z
N MET A 1 42.53 58.40 -32.28
CA MET A 1 42.78 59.30 -31.18
C MET A 1 43.41 58.55 -30.05
N GLU A 2 44.67 58.71 -29.90
CA GLU A 2 45.53 58.01 -28.95
C GLU A 2 45.21 58.42 -27.52
N TRP A 3 45.40 57.50 -26.55
CA TRP A 3 46.15 57.81 -25.33
C TRP A 3 46.86 56.62 -24.76
N LYS A 4 48.14 56.78 -24.68
CA LYS A 4 49.21 55.91 -24.16
C LYS A 4 49.19 55.78 -22.65
N SER A 5 49.67 54.67 -22.22
CA SER A 5 50.65 54.38 -21.17
C SER A 5 50.45 54.88 -19.71
N SER A 6 50.55 53.94 -18.80
CA SER A 6 51.77 53.87 -17.99
C SER A 6 51.83 52.61 -17.13
N LEU A 7 52.87 51.88 -17.40
CA LEU A 7 53.39 50.74 -16.62
C LEU A 7 54.09 51.37 -15.37
N LYS A 8 53.74 50.98 -14.15
CA LYS A 8 54.63 51.08 -12.99
C LYS A 8 54.72 49.76 -12.27
N LEU A 9 55.83 49.07 -12.47
CA LEU A 9 56.35 48.05 -11.59
C LEU A 9 56.60 48.67 -10.20
N ALA A 10 56.12 48.03 -9.15
CA ALA A 10 56.69 48.13 -7.82
C ALA A 10 56.86 46.72 -7.24
N ALA A 11 58.11 46.44 -7.00
CA ALA A 11 58.63 45.20 -6.46
C ALA A 11 58.32 45.10 -4.96
N GLY A 12 58.26 43.90 -4.49
CA GLY A 12 58.66 43.52 -3.15
C GLY A 12 57.54 43.37 -2.12
N GLY A 13 57.22 42.15 -1.81
CA GLY A 13 56.48 41.79 -0.64
C GLY A 13 56.27 40.27 -0.56
N VAL A 14 57.30 39.57 -0.08
CA VAL A 14 57.13 38.18 0.37
C VAL A 14 56.22 38.20 1.58
N ALA A 15 54.95 37.94 1.39
CA ALA A 15 54.02 37.74 2.47
C ALA A 15 54.09 36.27 2.89
N LEU A 16 54.72 36.05 4.04
CA LEU A 16 54.58 34.80 4.81
C LEU A 16 53.08 34.55 5.07
N PHE A 17 52.54 33.52 4.40
CA PHE A 17 51.26 32.96 4.78
C PHE A 17 51.40 32.24 6.13
N ALA A 18 51.15 33.01 7.21
CA ALA A 18 50.86 32.44 8.50
C ALA A 18 49.52 31.66 8.35
N LEU A 19 49.58 30.36 8.47
CA LEU A 19 48.42 29.45 8.59
C LEU A 19 47.61 29.92 9.83
N GLY A 20 46.66 30.81 9.62
CA GLY A 20 45.64 31.14 10.61
C GLY A 20 44.63 30.02 10.66
N ALA A 21 44.66 29.27 11.73
CA ALA A 21 43.58 28.32 12.06
C ALA A 21 42.29 29.12 12.23
N PHE A 22 41.41 29.09 11.24
CA PHE A 22 40.03 29.54 11.40
C PHE A 22 39.30 28.56 12.29
N THR A 23 39.17 28.87 13.56
CA THR A 23 38.28 28.17 14.47
C THR A 23 36.84 28.69 14.26
N THR A 24 36.06 28.03 13.45
CA THR A 24 34.63 28.26 13.43
C THR A 24 34.00 27.49 14.60
N ALA A 25 33.66 28.19 15.66
CA ALA A 25 32.89 27.66 16.77
C ALA A 25 31.40 27.52 16.31
N VAL A 26 30.96 26.32 15.97
CA VAL A 26 29.52 26.04 15.78
C VAL A 26 28.96 25.67 17.15
N ALA A 27 28.26 26.64 17.77
CA ALA A 27 27.55 26.41 19.02
C ALA A 27 26.24 25.65 18.74
N ILE A 28 26.30 24.31 18.79
CA ILE A 28 25.11 23.46 18.86
C ILE A 28 24.99 23.05 20.34
N GLY A 29 24.07 23.73 21.06
CA GLY A 29 23.66 23.39 22.42
C GLY A 29 24.77 23.02 23.40
N ARG A 30 25.37 24.01 24.11
CA ARG A 30 26.25 23.90 25.30
C ARG A 30 27.54 23.07 25.25
N VAL A 31 27.93 22.53 24.11
CA VAL A 31 29.25 21.88 23.96
C VAL A 31 30.02 22.65 22.86
N PRO A 32 31.10 23.37 23.16
CA PRO A 32 31.94 23.94 22.11
C PRO A 32 32.73 22.81 21.45
N VAL A 33 32.29 22.36 20.29
CA VAL A 33 33.06 21.42 19.47
C VAL A 33 34.06 22.21 18.65
N SER A 34 35.29 22.37 19.12
CA SER A 34 36.41 22.86 18.29
C SER A 34 36.86 21.70 17.39
N VAL A 35 36.33 21.63 16.16
CA VAL A 35 36.77 20.63 15.18
C VAL A 35 38.08 21.12 14.57
N GLY A 36 39.21 20.74 15.17
CA GLY A 36 40.51 20.85 14.52
C GLY A 36 40.60 19.90 13.33
N VAL A 37 41.15 20.38 12.22
CA VAL A 37 41.30 19.63 10.94
C VAL A 37 42.07 18.30 11.06
N TRP A 38 42.52 17.96 12.25
CA TRP A 38 43.35 16.78 12.58
C TRP A 38 42.72 15.85 13.65
N ALA A 39 41.38 15.88 13.83
CA ALA A 39 40.76 14.91 14.71
C ALA A 39 41.05 13.49 14.15
N ASN A 40 41.75 12.65 14.94
CA ASN A 40 41.97 11.28 14.53
C ASN A 40 40.61 10.55 14.58
N ARG A 41 40.53 9.42 13.90
CA ARG A 41 39.32 8.61 13.80
C ARG A 41 38.68 8.33 15.17
N SER A 42 39.49 8.01 16.18
CA SER A 42 38.98 7.69 17.51
C SER A 42 38.34 8.89 18.22
N GLN A 43 38.85 10.12 18.00
CA GLN A 43 38.25 11.32 18.57
C GLN A 43 36.91 11.64 17.92
N ILE A 44 36.78 11.41 16.59
CA ILE A 44 35.51 11.58 15.88
C ILE A 44 34.50 10.53 16.39
N GLU A 45 34.90 9.28 16.50
CA GLU A 45 34.05 8.20 17.00
C GLU A 45 33.55 8.47 18.43
N GLN A 46 34.42 9.00 19.29
CA GLN A 46 34.06 9.38 20.65
C GLN A 46 33.02 10.51 20.68
N VAL A 47 33.25 11.61 19.93
CA VAL A 47 32.32 12.73 19.85
C VAL A 47 30.96 12.27 19.31
N VAL A 48 30.93 11.48 18.25
CA VAL A 48 29.69 10.91 17.69
C VAL A 48 28.95 10.07 18.73
N ARG A 49 29.69 9.20 19.44
CA ARG A 49 29.10 8.36 20.48
C ARG A 49 28.49 9.18 21.61
N GLU A 50 29.25 10.15 22.14
CA GLU A 50 28.79 11.03 23.23
C GLU A 50 27.57 11.85 22.80
N TYR A 51 27.58 12.37 21.56
CA TYR A 51 26.47 13.11 21.00
C TYR A 51 25.20 12.25 20.87
N LEU A 52 25.32 11.03 20.33
CA LEU A 52 24.17 10.13 20.18
C LEU A 52 23.63 9.67 21.55
N LEU A 53 24.51 9.43 22.54
CA LEU A 53 24.08 9.08 23.90
C LEU A 53 23.40 10.25 24.62
N ALA A 54 23.81 11.48 24.32
CA ALA A 54 23.20 12.70 24.87
C ALA A 54 21.88 13.05 24.17
N ASN A 55 21.66 12.56 22.94
CA ASN A 55 20.49 12.88 22.10
C ASN A 55 19.85 11.60 21.56
N PRO A 56 19.25 10.74 22.40
CA PRO A 56 18.71 9.43 21.99
C PRO A 56 17.55 9.52 21.00
N ASP A 57 16.86 10.66 20.96
CA ASP A 57 15.77 10.96 20.02
C ASP A 57 16.24 10.95 18.55
N ILE A 58 17.52 11.13 18.27
CA ILE A 58 18.09 11.04 16.93
C ILE A 58 17.86 9.65 16.32
N ILE A 59 17.99 8.59 17.11
CA ILE A 59 17.74 7.21 16.65
C ILE A 59 16.31 7.06 16.20
N VAL A 60 15.35 7.60 16.97
CA VAL A 60 13.92 7.57 16.61
C VAL A 60 13.66 8.38 15.34
N GLN A 61 14.27 9.59 15.23
CA GLN A 61 14.12 10.42 14.03
C GLN A 61 14.72 9.75 12.79
N MET A 62 15.85 9.08 12.92
CA MET A 62 16.48 8.33 11.83
C MET A 62 15.61 7.14 11.42
N GLY A 63 15.05 6.39 12.39
CA GLY A 63 14.09 5.31 12.14
C GLY A 63 12.90 5.81 11.35
N ASN A 64 12.23 6.86 11.83
CA ASN A 64 11.07 7.45 11.16
C ASN A 64 11.38 7.93 9.72
N ARG A 65 12.57 8.48 9.49
CA ARG A 65 12.99 8.89 8.14
C ARG A 65 13.22 7.69 7.22
N LEU A 66 13.85 6.65 7.73
CA LEU A 66 14.08 5.42 6.97
C LEU A 66 12.75 4.76 6.61
N ASP A 67 11.84 4.65 7.58
CA ASP A 67 10.50 4.10 7.36
C ASP A 67 9.72 4.91 6.32
N ALA A 68 9.76 6.25 6.40
CA ALA A 68 9.10 7.12 5.43
C ALA A 68 9.71 6.97 4.01
N GLN A 69 11.02 6.83 3.90
CA GLN A 69 11.68 6.57 2.61
C GLN A 69 11.28 5.21 2.05
N GLN A 70 11.26 4.18 2.88
CA GLN A 70 10.85 2.85 2.46
C GLN A 70 9.38 2.83 2.02
N GLN A 71 8.48 3.42 2.81
CA GLN A 71 7.06 3.53 2.47
C GLN A 71 6.85 4.28 1.13
N SER A 72 7.57 5.37 0.91
CA SER A 72 7.51 6.13 -0.34
C SER A 72 8.02 5.31 -1.54
N ALA A 73 9.12 4.58 -1.36
CA ALA A 73 9.67 3.71 -2.41
C ALA A 73 8.71 2.54 -2.72
N ASP A 74 8.12 1.93 -1.70
CA ASP A 74 7.15 0.84 -1.86
C ASP A 74 5.86 1.33 -2.51
N GLN A 75 5.38 2.52 -2.14
CA GLN A 75 4.20 3.13 -2.78
C GLN A 75 4.46 3.37 -4.26
N LYS A 76 5.58 4.04 -4.59
CA LYS A 76 5.96 4.26 -5.98
C LYS A 76 6.06 2.95 -6.77
N ALA A 77 6.66 1.92 -6.19
CA ALA A 77 6.79 0.62 -6.86
C ALA A 77 5.43 -0.07 -7.10
N ARG A 78 4.44 0.16 -6.23
CA ARG A 78 3.06 -0.31 -6.44
C ARG A 78 2.35 0.50 -7.52
N ASP A 79 2.50 1.82 -7.52
CA ASP A 79 1.90 2.70 -8.53
C ASP A 79 2.46 2.39 -9.92
N ASP A 80 3.78 2.21 -10.04
CA ASP A 80 4.44 1.79 -11.27
C ASP A 80 3.90 0.41 -11.74
N ALA A 81 3.77 -0.56 -10.82
CA ALA A 81 3.24 -1.88 -11.13
C ALA A 81 1.77 -1.84 -11.59
N LEU A 82 0.94 -0.98 -10.98
CA LEU A 82 -0.46 -0.78 -11.40
C LEU A 82 -0.51 -0.17 -12.82
N PHE A 83 0.33 0.81 -13.08
CA PHE A 83 0.46 1.40 -14.42
C PHE A 83 0.87 0.36 -15.47
N ASP A 84 1.86 -0.47 -15.16
CA ASP A 84 2.41 -1.50 -16.07
C ASP A 84 1.39 -2.57 -16.47
N ILE A 85 0.40 -2.86 -15.63
CA ILE A 85 -0.69 -3.79 -15.97
C ILE A 85 -1.84 -3.14 -16.74
N GLY A 86 -1.82 -1.82 -16.98
CA GLY A 86 -2.89 -1.08 -17.65
C GLY A 86 -3.87 -0.38 -16.69
N GLY A 87 -3.45 -0.09 -15.45
CA GLY A 87 -4.22 0.62 -14.45
C GLY A 87 -5.36 -0.21 -13.85
N VAL A 88 -6.28 0.46 -13.16
CA VAL A 88 -7.41 -0.16 -12.45
C VAL A 88 -8.32 -0.99 -13.37
N ASN A 89 -8.40 -0.69 -14.65
CA ASN A 89 -9.24 -1.43 -15.59
C ASN A 89 -8.79 -2.90 -15.76
N ALA A 90 -7.50 -3.20 -15.58
CA ALA A 90 -7.00 -4.56 -15.59
C ALA A 90 -7.53 -5.40 -14.41
N LEU A 91 -7.97 -4.74 -13.33
CA LEU A 91 -8.57 -5.39 -12.16
C LEU A 91 -10.05 -5.77 -12.37
N LEU A 92 -10.61 -5.43 -13.52
CA LEU A 92 -12.00 -5.74 -13.88
C LEU A 92 -12.14 -7.03 -14.71
N ASP A 93 -11.05 -7.77 -14.93
CA ASP A 93 -11.08 -9.03 -15.65
C ASP A 93 -11.96 -10.05 -14.88
N PRO A 94 -13.03 -10.59 -15.51
CA PRO A 94 -13.92 -11.55 -14.87
C PRO A 94 -13.23 -12.86 -14.44
N LYS A 95 -12.04 -13.13 -14.96
CA LYS A 95 -11.22 -14.27 -14.51
C LYS A 95 -10.71 -14.10 -13.08
N VAL A 96 -10.49 -12.87 -12.63
CA VAL A 96 -9.93 -12.59 -11.31
C VAL A 96 -10.91 -11.88 -10.39
N ALA A 97 -11.86 -11.12 -10.93
CA ALA A 97 -12.77 -10.29 -10.15
C ALA A 97 -14.25 -10.64 -10.37
N TYR A 98 -15.06 -10.41 -9.34
CA TYR A 98 -16.51 -10.24 -9.50
C TYR A 98 -16.82 -8.74 -9.50
N VAL A 99 -17.43 -8.27 -10.59
CA VAL A 99 -17.63 -6.82 -10.81
C VAL A 99 -19.11 -6.48 -10.77
N VAL A 100 -19.46 -5.44 -10.01
CA VAL A 100 -20.80 -4.88 -9.95
C VAL A 100 -20.78 -3.39 -10.26
N GLY A 101 -21.96 -2.86 -10.62
CA GLY A 101 -22.13 -1.46 -10.99
C GLY A 101 -22.11 -1.22 -12.50
N PRO A 102 -22.51 -0.01 -12.94
CA PRO A 102 -22.68 0.31 -14.34
C PRO A 102 -21.35 0.36 -15.09
N SER A 103 -21.30 -0.20 -16.29
CA SER A 103 -20.08 -0.31 -17.10
C SER A 103 -19.49 1.05 -17.52
N ASP A 104 -20.29 2.11 -17.49
CA ASP A 104 -19.92 3.48 -17.84
C ASP A 104 -19.58 4.34 -16.61
N ALA A 105 -19.44 3.75 -15.43
CA ALA A 105 -18.98 4.46 -14.25
C ALA A 105 -17.53 4.92 -14.42
N LYS A 106 -17.28 6.19 -14.06
CA LYS A 106 -15.95 6.82 -14.16
C LYS A 106 -15.01 6.37 -13.04
N VAL A 107 -15.58 5.95 -11.90
CA VAL A 107 -14.81 5.51 -10.75
C VAL A 107 -14.92 4.00 -10.61
N VAL A 108 -13.77 3.37 -10.44
CA VAL A 108 -13.62 1.95 -10.15
C VAL A 108 -13.01 1.80 -8.77
N VAL A 109 -13.59 0.92 -7.97
CA VAL A 109 -13.06 0.48 -6.68
C VAL A 109 -12.81 -1.01 -6.76
N ALA A 110 -11.56 -1.44 -6.64
CA ALA A 110 -11.23 -2.86 -6.50
C ALA A 110 -10.79 -3.13 -5.07
N GLU A 111 -11.31 -4.20 -4.47
CA GLU A 111 -10.93 -4.67 -3.14
C GLU A 111 -10.30 -6.06 -3.25
N PHE A 112 -9.06 -6.19 -2.79
CA PHE A 112 -8.40 -7.47 -2.54
C PHE A 112 -8.62 -7.86 -1.09
N PHE A 113 -9.27 -8.97 -0.83
CA PHE A 113 -9.74 -9.33 0.50
C PHE A 113 -9.54 -10.82 0.84
N ASP A 114 -9.64 -11.12 2.13
CA ASP A 114 -9.62 -12.47 2.70
C ASP A 114 -10.76 -12.61 3.71
N TYR A 115 -11.52 -13.71 3.64
CA TYR A 115 -12.67 -13.95 4.51
C TYR A 115 -12.32 -14.16 6.00
N ARG A 116 -11.05 -14.44 6.30
CA ARG A 116 -10.56 -14.55 7.69
C ARG A 116 -9.97 -13.24 8.21
N CYS A 117 -9.78 -12.25 7.35
CA CYS A 117 -9.20 -10.97 7.70
C CYS A 117 -10.17 -10.11 8.52
N PRO A 118 -9.83 -9.75 9.78
CA PRO A 118 -10.72 -8.91 10.61
C PRO A 118 -10.86 -7.49 10.03
N HIS A 119 -9.82 -6.97 9.38
CA HIS A 119 -9.84 -5.65 8.74
C HIS A 119 -10.73 -5.62 7.49
N CYS A 120 -10.79 -6.73 6.71
CA CYS A 120 -11.73 -6.86 5.59
C CYS A 120 -13.18 -6.86 6.09
N LYS A 121 -13.44 -7.62 7.16
CA LYS A 121 -14.76 -7.62 7.82
C LYS A 121 -15.16 -6.22 8.32
N ALA A 122 -14.22 -5.47 8.86
CA ALA A 122 -14.45 -4.08 9.31
C ALA A 122 -14.76 -3.12 8.14
N SER A 123 -14.22 -3.37 6.95
CA SER A 123 -14.49 -2.57 5.73
C SER A 123 -15.80 -2.92 5.04
N LEU A 124 -16.40 -4.08 5.33
CA LEU A 124 -17.63 -4.54 4.66
C LEU A 124 -18.75 -3.49 4.68
N GLY A 125 -18.96 -2.85 5.85
CA GLY A 125 -19.98 -1.80 6.00
C GLY A 125 -19.75 -0.60 5.10
N ALA A 126 -18.49 -0.18 4.90
CA ALA A 126 -18.16 0.93 4.01
C ALA A 126 -18.39 0.57 2.54
N VAL A 127 -18.05 -0.66 2.13
CA VAL A 127 -18.28 -1.14 0.75
C VAL A 127 -19.77 -1.28 0.46
N LYS A 128 -20.55 -1.88 1.37
CA LYS A 128 -22.03 -1.96 1.25
C LYS A 128 -22.65 -0.58 1.15
N SER A 129 -22.26 0.33 2.05
CA SER A 129 -22.76 1.71 2.05
C SER A 129 -22.42 2.48 0.75
N LEU A 130 -21.23 2.24 0.17
CA LEU A 130 -20.86 2.81 -1.13
C LEU A 130 -21.78 2.28 -2.23
N MET A 131 -22.04 0.98 -2.27
CA MET A 131 -22.91 0.35 -3.29
C MET A 131 -24.34 0.86 -3.19
N ASP A 132 -24.83 1.13 -1.98
CA ASP A 132 -26.19 1.61 -1.70
C ASP A 132 -26.33 3.14 -1.83
N SER A 133 -25.22 3.87 -2.00
CA SER A 133 -25.19 5.35 -1.98
C SER A 133 -25.81 6.05 -3.19
N GLY A 134 -26.12 5.31 -4.25
CA GLY A 134 -26.54 5.88 -5.54
C GLY A 134 -25.41 6.53 -6.35
N ILE A 135 -24.17 6.54 -5.84
CA ILE A 135 -23.01 7.02 -6.58
C ILE A 135 -22.71 6.02 -7.71
N LYS A 136 -22.50 6.55 -8.93
CA LYS A 136 -22.17 5.73 -10.08
C LYS A 136 -20.72 5.23 -9.99
N VAL A 137 -20.53 4.01 -9.49
CA VAL A 137 -19.25 3.37 -9.25
C VAL A 137 -19.27 1.91 -9.70
N ARG A 138 -18.12 1.39 -10.17
CA ARG A 138 -17.90 -0.05 -10.37
C ARG A 138 -17.11 -0.58 -9.20
N VAL A 139 -17.57 -1.67 -8.60
CA VAL A 139 -16.85 -2.35 -7.51
C VAL A 139 -16.41 -3.72 -7.99
N ALA A 140 -15.12 -4.01 -7.87
CA ALA A 140 -14.51 -5.28 -8.20
C ALA A 140 -14.08 -6.00 -6.92
N PHE A 141 -14.61 -7.18 -6.67
CA PHE A 141 -14.25 -8.04 -5.55
C PHE A 141 -13.23 -9.08 -6.01
N ILE A 142 -12.04 -9.08 -5.39
CA ILE A 142 -10.90 -9.92 -5.79
C ILE A 142 -10.45 -10.76 -4.60
N GLU A 143 -10.64 -12.07 -4.73
CA GLU A 143 -10.26 -13.04 -3.71
C GLU A 143 -8.74 -13.06 -3.51
N ARG A 144 -8.29 -12.92 -2.27
CA ARG A 144 -6.89 -13.07 -1.89
C ARG A 144 -6.75 -13.86 -0.59
N PRO A 145 -6.97 -15.17 -0.60
CA PRO A 145 -6.93 -16.00 0.59
C PRO A 145 -5.46 -16.29 0.99
N ILE A 146 -4.89 -15.46 1.87
CA ILE A 146 -3.49 -15.53 2.29
C ILE A 146 -3.27 -15.84 3.76
N LEU A 147 -4.33 -15.80 4.58
CA LEU A 147 -4.16 -15.88 6.03
C LEU A 147 -4.14 -17.31 6.54
N THR A 148 -5.09 -18.15 6.09
CA THR A 148 -5.28 -19.50 6.62
C THR A 148 -5.78 -20.46 5.53
N PRO A 149 -5.60 -21.79 5.69
CA PRO A 149 -6.13 -22.75 4.73
C PRO A 149 -7.65 -22.67 4.55
N ASP A 150 -8.40 -22.32 5.59
CA ASP A 150 -9.85 -22.16 5.53
C ASP A 150 -10.26 -20.83 4.84
N SER A 151 -9.39 -19.83 4.75
CA SER A 151 -9.57 -18.69 3.84
C SER A 151 -9.67 -19.14 2.40
N HIS A 152 -8.81 -20.10 2.00
CA HIS A 152 -8.81 -20.64 0.64
C HIS A 152 -10.11 -21.44 0.34
N LEU A 153 -10.59 -22.21 1.30
CA LEU A 153 -11.86 -22.92 1.16
C LEU A 153 -13.05 -21.98 0.96
N ALA A 154 -13.11 -20.89 1.76
CA ALA A 154 -14.15 -19.89 1.62
C ALA A 154 -14.08 -19.18 0.25
N ALA A 155 -12.87 -18.82 -0.20
CA ALA A 155 -12.65 -18.21 -1.50
C ALA A 155 -13.04 -19.14 -2.67
N LEU A 156 -12.70 -20.44 -2.60
CA LEU A 156 -13.14 -21.43 -3.60
C LEU A 156 -14.66 -21.47 -3.72
N ALA A 157 -15.37 -21.51 -2.59
CA ALA A 157 -16.82 -21.53 -2.59
C ALA A 157 -17.40 -20.21 -3.14
N ALA A 158 -16.83 -19.07 -2.78
CA ALA A 158 -17.26 -17.77 -3.27
C ALA A 158 -17.07 -17.65 -4.79
N VAL A 159 -15.89 -18.01 -5.32
CA VAL A 159 -15.64 -18.00 -6.77
C VAL A 159 -16.58 -18.97 -7.49
N ALA A 160 -16.79 -20.17 -6.96
CA ALA A 160 -17.73 -21.15 -7.53
C ALA A 160 -19.16 -20.59 -7.58
N SER A 161 -19.59 -19.84 -6.56
CA SER A 161 -20.93 -19.25 -6.51
C SER A 161 -21.22 -18.23 -7.62
N ARG A 162 -20.17 -17.70 -8.29
CA ARG A 162 -20.31 -16.82 -9.47
C ARG A 162 -21.05 -17.49 -10.63
N LYS A 163 -21.04 -18.83 -10.69
CA LYS A 163 -21.74 -19.62 -11.69
C LYS A 163 -23.26 -19.70 -11.45
N GLN A 164 -23.72 -19.32 -10.26
CA GLN A 164 -25.14 -19.20 -9.93
C GLN A 164 -25.55 -17.73 -9.93
N GLU A 165 -26.37 -17.35 -10.88
CA GLU A 165 -26.73 -15.96 -11.13
C GLU A 165 -27.25 -15.24 -9.87
N GLY A 166 -26.71 -14.06 -9.58
CA GLY A 166 -27.11 -13.22 -8.45
C GLY A 166 -26.71 -13.74 -7.06
N LYS A 167 -25.97 -14.86 -6.98
CA LYS A 167 -25.66 -15.51 -5.69
C LYS A 167 -24.35 -15.08 -5.06
N TYR A 168 -23.40 -14.55 -5.84
CA TYR A 168 -22.09 -14.20 -5.31
C TYR A 168 -22.17 -13.15 -4.19
N LEU A 169 -22.80 -11.98 -4.40
CA LEU A 169 -22.82 -10.90 -3.40
C LEU A 169 -23.51 -11.30 -2.09
N PRO A 170 -24.71 -11.89 -2.08
CA PRO A 170 -25.32 -12.36 -0.84
C PRO A 170 -24.41 -13.36 -0.10
N PHE A 171 -23.76 -14.26 -0.83
CA PHE A 171 -22.86 -15.26 -0.25
C PHE A 171 -21.56 -14.62 0.27
N HIS A 172 -20.94 -13.72 -0.51
CA HIS A 172 -19.78 -12.92 -0.08
C HIS A 172 -20.06 -12.17 1.21
N HIS A 173 -21.21 -11.49 1.31
CA HIS A 173 -21.58 -10.77 2.54
C HIS A 173 -21.74 -11.72 3.72
N ALA A 174 -22.43 -12.85 3.54
CA ALA A 174 -22.62 -13.83 4.60
C ALA A 174 -21.30 -14.44 5.08
N LEU A 175 -20.36 -14.72 4.18
CA LEU A 175 -19.01 -15.17 4.54
C LEU A 175 -18.23 -14.08 5.29
N MET A 176 -18.28 -12.83 4.85
CA MET A 176 -17.63 -11.70 5.54
C MET A 176 -18.22 -11.47 6.94
N GLU A 177 -19.50 -11.63 7.14
CA GLU A 177 -20.17 -11.47 8.44
C GLU A 177 -19.89 -12.65 9.37
N THR A 178 -19.47 -13.82 8.84
CA THR A 178 -19.20 -15.03 9.62
C THR A 178 -17.87 -14.89 10.40
N THR A 179 -17.89 -15.20 11.68
CA THR A 179 -16.70 -15.26 12.55
C THR A 179 -16.26 -16.69 12.80
N GLY A 180 -15.00 -16.92 13.14
CA GLY A 180 -14.46 -18.26 13.39
C GLY A 180 -14.05 -19.01 12.12
N GLU A 181 -13.72 -20.30 12.25
CA GLU A 181 -13.18 -21.14 11.19
C GLU A 181 -14.24 -21.49 10.12
N PHE A 182 -13.81 -21.60 8.86
CA PHE A 182 -14.61 -22.08 7.75
C PHE A 182 -14.36 -23.57 7.50
N THR A 183 -15.15 -24.45 8.15
CA THR A 183 -15.20 -25.85 7.71
C THR A 183 -16.03 -25.99 6.44
N LYS A 184 -15.87 -27.09 5.71
CA LYS A 184 -16.65 -27.33 4.50
C LYS A 184 -18.16 -27.30 4.79
N GLU A 185 -18.59 -27.98 5.86
CA GLU A 185 -19.98 -28.05 6.28
C GLU A 185 -20.54 -26.65 6.55
N ARG A 186 -19.78 -25.84 7.28
CA ARG A 186 -20.19 -24.47 7.60
C ARG A 186 -20.31 -23.58 6.37
N VAL A 187 -19.38 -23.68 5.43
CA VAL A 187 -19.42 -22.93 4.15
C VAL A 187 -20.68 -23.32 3.37
N LEU A 188 -21.01 -24.62 3.31
CA LEU A 188 -22.19 -25.12 2.61
C LEU A 188 -23.49 -24.72 3.32
N ASP A 189 -23.51 -24.68 4.67
CA ASP A 189 -24.65 -24.19 5.44
C ASP A 189 -24.89 -22.70 5.16
N ILE A 190 -23.84 -21.88 5.13
CA ILE A 190 -23.94 -20.45 4.77
C ILE A 190 -24.49 -20.32 3.33
N ALA A 191 -23.97 -21.11 2.39
CA ALA A 191 -24.42 -21.10 1.01
C ALA A 191 -25.93 -21.41 0.90
N LYS A 192 -26.40 -22.39 1.67
CA LYS A 192 -27.82 -22.76 1.75
C LYS A 192 -28.68 -21.60 2.28
N THR A 193 -28.21 -20.86 3.30
CA THR A 193 -28.98 -19.74 3.89
C THR A 193 -29.23 -18.61 2.89
N VAL A 194 -28.32 -18.40 1.94
CA VAL A 194 -28.47 -17.38 0.88
C VAL A 194 -29.10 -17.93 -0.41
N GLY A 195 -29.56 -19.17 -0.37
CA GLY A 195 -30.31 -19.81 -1.46
C GLY A 195 -29.44 -20.26 -2.64
N LEU A 196 -28.18 -20.65 -2.41
CA LEU A 196 -27.38 -21.37 -3.37
C LEU A 196 -27.85 -22.82 -3.49
N ASP A 197 -27.78 -23.39 -4.69
CA ASP A 197 -27.82 -24.85 -4.88
C ASP A 197 -26.49 -25.40 -4.37
N VAL A 198 -26.56 -26.08 -3.21
CA VAL A 198 -25.36 -26.58 -2.52
C VAL A 198 -24.72 -27.75 -3.31
N ALA A 199 -25.51 -28.62 -3.91
CA ALA A 199 -24.97 -29.73 -4.70
C ALA A 199 -24.23 -29.22 -5.95
N GLN A 200 -24.79 -28.23 -6.61
CA GLN A 200 -24.12 -27.56 -7.73
C GLN A 200 -22.87 -26.81 -7.27
N LEU A 201 -22.94 -26.12 -6.12
CA LEU A 201 -21.79 -25.39 -5.57
C LEU A 201 -20.61 -26.33 -5.29
N GLU A 202 -20.85 -27.49 -4.65
CA GLU A 202 -19.80 -28.46 -4.38
C GLU A 202 -19.14 -28.97 -5.67
N LYS A 203 -19.93 -29.19 -6.71
CA LYS A 203 -19.45 -29.60 -8.03
C LYS A 203 -18.62 -28.50 -8.68
N ASP A 204 -19.09 -27.25 -8.60
CA ASP A 204 -18.39 -26.09 -9.16
C ASP A 204 -17.11 -25.76 -8.42
N MET A 205 -17.05 -25.97 -7.09
CA MET A 205 -15.81 -25.83 -6.30
C MET A 205 -14.70 -26.80 -6.76
N ALA A 206 -15.05 -27.93 -7.34
CA ALA A 206 -14.09 -28.90 -7.88
C ALA A 206 -13.61 -28.55 -9.32
N ASP A 207 -14.20 -27.54 -9.95
CA ASP A 207 -13.81 -27.11 -11.29
C ASP A 207 -12.45 -26.41 -11.25
N ALA A 208 -11.52 -26.86 -12.10
CA ALA A 208 -10.17 -26.30 -12.18
C ALA A 208 -10.16 -24.79 -12.46
N SER A 209 -11.16 -24.26 -13.18
CA SER A 209 -11.28 -22.82 -13.47
C SER A 209 -11.48 -21.97 -12.21
N VAL A 210 -12.07 -22.53 -11.15
CA VAL A 210 -12.28 -21.85 -9.87
C VAL A 210 -10.95 -21.69 -9.11
N ALA A 211 -10.17 -22.77 -9.02
CA ALA A 211 -8.83 -22.70 -8.42
C ALA A 211 -7.91 -21.79 -9.22
N GLU A 212 -8.00 -21.85 -10.55
CA GLU A 212 -7.20 -20.97 -11.45
C GLU A 212 -7.54 -19.49 -11.26
N SER A 213 -8.82 -19.13 -11.07
CA SER A 213 -9.23 -17.75 -10.76
C SER A 213 -8.54 -17.22 -9.49
N ILE A 214 -8.44 -18.03 -8.43
CA ILE A 214 -7.76 -17.66 -7.19
C ILE A 214 -6.24 -17.55 -7.39
N ASN A 215 -5.65 -18.45 -8.16
CA ASN A 215 -4.23 -18.40 -8.48
C ASN A 215 -3.88 -17.10 -9.25
N GLN A 216 -4.68 -16.76 -10.27
CA GLN A 216 -4.50 -15.55 -11.06
C GLN A 216 -4.69 -14.28 -10.23
N SER A 217 -5.70 -14.24 -9.34
CA SER A 217 -5.87 -13.09 -8.45
C SER A 217 -4.72 -12.94 -7.44
N THR A 218 -4.20 -14.06 -6.96
CA THR A 218 -3.03 -14.09 -6.07
C THR A 218 -1.76 -13.61 -6.78
N GLU A 219 -1.53 -14.09 -8.00
CA GLU A 219 -0.41 -13.67 -8.83
C GLU A 219 -0.49 -12.18 -9.16
N LEU A 220 -1.67 -11.70 -9.55
CA LEU A 220 -1.93 -10.29 -9.80
C LEU A 220 -1.60 -9.43 -8.59
N ALA A 221 -2.08 -9.80 -7.40
CA ALA A 221 -1.77 -9.10 -6.16
C ALA A 221 -0.28 -9.11 -5.83
N ASN A 222 0.43 -10.21 -6.10
CA ASN A 222 1.88 -10.30 -5.91
C ASN A 222 2.64 -9.39 -6.90
N ARG A 223 2.23 -9.32 -8.16
CA ARG A 223 2.79 -8.39 -9.15
C ARG A 223 2.60 -6.94 -8.73
N LEU A 224 1.44 -6.61 -8.16
CA LEU A 224 1.13 -5.29 -7.60
C LEU A 224 1.79 -5.03 -6.24
N ARG A 225 2.57 -5.97 -5.73
CA ARG A 225 3.25 -5.89 -4.43
C ARG A 225 2.29 -5.66 -3.25
N PHE A 226 1.08 -6.20 -3.36
CA PHE A 226 0.12 -6.16 -2.26
C PHE A 226 0.47 -7.28 -1.28
N ASN A 227 0.89 -6.93 -0.07
CA ASN A 227 1.36 -7.87 0.96
C ASN A 227 0.34 -8.12 2.08
N GLY A 228 -0.85 -7.55 1.96
CA GLY A 228 -1.90 -7.68 2.97
C GLY A 228 -3.30 -7.47 2.42
N THR A 229 -4.29 -7.69 3.29
CA THR A 229 -5.71 -7.45 3.03
C THR A 229 -6.34 -6.66 4.19
N PRO A 230 -7.34 -5.81 3.93
CA PRO A 230 -7.78 -5.44 2.60
C PRO A 230 -6.76 -4.54 1.91
N THR A 231 -6.72 -4.58 0.58
CA THR A 231 -6.07 -3.55 -0.24
C THR A 231 -7.09 -3.04 -1.23
N PHE A 232 -7.32 -1.73 -1.21
CA PHE A 232 -8.22 -1.06 -2.15
C PHE A 232 -7.43 -0.39 -3.26
N VAL A 233 -7.96 -0.45 -4.47
CA VAL A 233 -7.51 0.36 -5.60
C VAL A 233 -8.69 1.19 -6.07
N ILE A 234 -8.60 2.52 -5.94
CA ILE A 234 -9.65 3.46 -6.32
C ILE A 234 -9.11 4.29 -7.48
N ASN A 235 -9.48 3.94 -8.70
CA ASN A 235 -8.81 4.40 -9.92
C ASN A 235 -7.30 4.16 -9.81
N ASP A 236 -6.47 5.23 -9.73
CA ASP A 236 -5.01 5.10 -9.63
C ASP A 236 -4.48 5.14 -8.18
N GLN A 237 -5.38 5.21 -7.18
CA GLN A 237 -5.00 5.31 -5.78
C GLN A 237 -5.02 3.94 -5.11
N ILE A 238 -3.87 3.52 -4.59
CA ILE A 238 -3.72 2.28 -3.83
C ILE A 238 -3.74 2.60 -2.34
N ILE A 239 -4.66 1.97 -1.60
CA ILE A 239 -4.84 2.14 -0.17
C ILE A 239 -4.73 0.78 0.49
N MET A 240 -3.74 0.62 1.34
CA MET A 240 -3.54 -0.60 2.11
C MET A 240 -4.16 -0.46 3.50
N GLY A 241 -4.95 -1.44 3.87
CA GLY A 241 -5.67 -1.44 5.14
C GLY A 241 -7.15 -1.13 5.01
N GLU A 242 -7.83 -1.16 6.16
CA GLU A 242 -9.28 -0.99 6.20
C GLU A 242 -9.73 0.44 5.90
N LEU A 243 -10.88 0.55 5.25
CA LEU A 243 -11.65 1.79 5.09
C LEU A 243 -12.96 1.64 5.84
N ARG A 244 -13.32 2.64 6.67
CA ARG A 244 -14.50 2.59 7.53
C ARG A 244 -15.47 3.73 7.27
N GLY A 245 -16.74 3.50 7.62
CA GLY A 245 -17.78 4.52 7.57
C GLY A 245 -17.90 5.19 6.21
N GLU A 246 -17.89 6.51 6.18
CA GLU A 246 -18.02 7.31 4.96
C GLU A 246 -16.70 7.57 4.23
N GLU A 247 -15.58 7.08 4.74
CA GLU A 247 -14.26 7.36 4.18
C GLU A 247 -14.17 6.95 2.71
N LEU A 248 -14.56 5.70 2.41
CA LEU A 248 -14.59 5.18 1.04
C LEU A 248 -15.52 5.99 0.14
N GLN A 249 -16.73 6.33 0.60
CA GLN A 249 -17.67 7.16 -0.16
C GLN A 249 -17.10 8.55 -0.46
N ASN A 250 -16.46 9.18 0.53
CA ASN A 250 -15.88 10.52 0.38
C ASN A 250 -14.73 10.51 -0.63
N MET A 251 -13.93 9.45 -0.67
CA MET A 251 -12.89 9.27 -1.69
C MET A 251 -13.51 9.14 -3.08
N VAL A 252 -14.51 8.27 -3.24
CA VAL A 252 -15.19 8.06 -4.51
C VAL A 252 -15.89 9.33 -4.99
N ARG A 253 -16.56 10.08 -4.11
CA ARG A 253 -17.21 11.37 -4.48
C ARG A 253 -16.20 12.39 -5.02
N ARG A 254 -15.01 12.49 -4.40
CA ARG A 254 -13.95 13.41 -4.90
C ARG A 254 -13.47 13.06 -6.30
N LEU A 255 -13.48 11.76 -6.66
CA LEU A 255 -13.04 11.29 -7.97
C LEU A 255 -14.16 11.26 -9.02
N SER A 256 -15.43 11.42 -8.60
CA SER A 256 -16.60 11.38 -9.47
C SER A 256 -16.93 12.75 -10.09
N GLY A 257 -16.50 13.85 -9.47
CA GLY A 257 -16.71 15.23 -9.93
C GLY A 257 -15.66 15.62 -10.93
#